data_d3e01c5eec6c3e8f1a5b5d807601e775
#
_entry.id   d3e01c5eec6c3e8f1a5b5d807601e775
#
_cell.length_a   1.000
_cell.length_b   1.000
_cell.length_c   1.000
_cell.angle_alpha   90.00
_cell.angle_beta   90.00
_cell.angle_gamma   90.00
#
_symmetry.space_group_name_H-M   'P 1'
#
loop_
_entity.id
_entity.type
_entity.pdbx_description
1 polymer ?
#
loop_
_entity_poly.entity_id
_entity_poly.type
_entity_poly.pdbx_seq_one_letter_code
_entity_poly.pdbx_strand_id
1 'polypeptide(L)'
;NLAELKQSIYAYETTCGEECTLEHYLAHVAMFTSADLDDPRDQVRLMTVHSAKGLEFPHVFLCAMNEGIFPSKKTRTMPGMEEERRLCFVAMTRAQKGLYLSEAEGRNLDGSPRYPSRFLLDIRDDLLTFTKTPREDLIRQAREYIGFSSRFLDDAAAAQGFAPGTRVRHAVFGAGTVLDVDPVHRSQLVQFDAM
;
A
#
# COMPACT_ATOMS: atom_id res chain seq x y z
N ASN A 1 8.12 -7.19 -14.07
CA ASN A 1 8.93 -7.58 -12.94
C ASN A 1 9.90 -8.70 -13.29
N LEU A 2 9.53 -10.01 -13.44
CA LEU A 2 10.50 -11.03 -13.83
C LEU A 2 11.01 -10.86 -15.26
N ALA A 3 10.16 -10.43 -16.18
CA ALA A 3 10.53 -10.12 -17.55
C ALA A 3 11.47 -8.90 -17.64
N GLU A 4 11.19 -7.85 -16.88
CA GLU A 4 12.04 -6.67 -16.77
C GLU A 4 13.40 -6.98 -16.16
N LEU A 5 13.43 -7.82 -15.11
CA LEU A 5 14.68 -8.29 -14.52
C LEU A 5 15.52 -9.06 -15.54
N LYS A 6 14.92 -9.99 -16.29
CA LYS A 6 15.61 -10.73 -17.35
C LYS A 6 16.15 -9.78 -18.42
N GLN A 7 15.37 -8.78 -18.81
CA GLN A 7 15.79 -7.80 -19.81
C GLN A 7 16.94 -6.94 -19.31
N SER A 8 16.93 -6.53 -18.02
CA SER A 8 18.03 -5.82 -17.39
C SER A 8 19.31 -6.63 -17.34
N ILE A 9 19.22 -7.92 -16.96
CA ILE A 9 20.37 -8.82 -16.97
C ILE A 9 20.91 -8.99 -18.39
N TYR A 10 20.04 -9.24 -19.36
CA TYR A 10 20.45 -9.40 -20.77
C TYR A 10 21.13 -8.12 -21.34
N ALA A 11 20.59 -6.95 -21.03
CA ALA A 11 21.18 -5.67 -21.41
C ALA A 11 22.58 -5.50 -20.78
N TYR A 12 22.75 -5.91 -19.53
CA TYR A 12 24.04 -5.88 -18.85
C TYR A 12 25.04 -6.86 -19.50
N GLU A 13 24.63 -8.11 -19.74
CA GLU A 13 25.48 -9.13 -20.40
C GLU A 13 25.98 -8.70 -21.78
N THR A 14 25.18 -7.90 -22.52
CA THR A 14 25.61 -7.37 -23.83
C THR A 14 26.60 -6.22 -23.75
N THR A 15 26.76 -5.60 -22.59
CA THR A 15 27.61 -4.42 -22.40
C THR A 15 28.82 -4.63 -21.49
N CYS A 16 28.81 -5.65 -20.62
CA CYS A 16 29.85 -5.84 -19.60
C CYS A 16 31.12 -6.56 -20.07
N GLY A 17 31.15 -7.14 -21.27
CA GLY A 17 32.34 -7.82 -21.80
C GLY A 17 32.70 -9.11 -21.06
N GLU A 18 34.02 -9.33 -20.82
CA GLU A 18 34.53 -10.58 -20.21
C GLU A 18 34.28 -10.71 -18.69
N GLU A 19 33.87 -9.64 -18.02
CA GLU A 19 33.65 -9.62 -16.56
C GLU A 19 32.19 -9.78 -16.15
N CYS A 20 31.38 -10.46 -16.94
CA CYS A 20 29.96 -10.72 -16.68
C CYS A 20 29.76 -11.76 -15.57
N THR A 21 29.80 -11.30 -14.32
CA THR A 21 29.46 -12.12 -13.16
C THR A 21 28.22 -11.57 -12.44
N LEU A 22 27.53 -12.42 -11.68
CA LEU A 22 26.40 -12.00 -10.86
C LEU A 22 26.82 -10.92 -9.84
N GLU A 23 28.01 -11.02 -9.29
CA GLU A 23 28.54 -10.04 -8.32
C GLU A 23 28.74 -8.68 -8.97
N HIS A 24 29.30 -8.64 -10.19
CA HIS A 24 29.43 -7.40 -10.96
C HIS A 24 28.09 -6.80 -11.34
N TYR A 25 27.11 -7.63 -11.74
CA TYR A 25 25.74 -7.15 -12.00
C TYR A 25 25.10 -6.54 -10.75
N LEU A 26 25.19 -7.20 -9.60
CA LEU A 26 24.65 -6.68 -8.34
C LEU A 26 25.34 -5.39 -7.89
N ALA A 27 26.66 -5.29 -8.04
CA ALA A 27 27.39 -4.07 -7.78
C ALA A 27 26.98 -2.93 -8.74
N HIS A 28 26.79 -3.24 -10.02
CA HIS A 28 26.30 -2.30 -11.02
C HIS A 28 24.91 -1.78 -10.67
N VAL A 29 23.96 -2.65 -10.34
CA VAL A 29 22.61 -2.24 -9.91
C VAL A 29 22.65 -1.43 -8.62
N ALA A 30 23.51 -1.80 -7.66
CA ALA A 30 23.68 -1.04 -6.41
C ALA A 30 24.26 0.37 -6.67
N MET A 31 25.17 0.51 -7.63
CA MET A 31 25.73 1.81 -8.03
C MET A 31 24.68 2.70 -8.72
N PHE A 32 23.83 2.14 -9.57
CA PHE A 32 22.73 2.91 -10.17
C PHE A 32 21.76 3.45 -9.12
N THR A 33 21.43 2.64 -8.14
CA THR A 33 20.52 3.05 -7.04
C THR A 33 21.16 4.17 -6.19
N SER A 34 22.47 4.15 -5.99
CA SER A 34 23.20 5.19 -5.23
C SER A 34 23.46 6.44 -6.07
N ALA A 35 23.82 6.28 -7.36
CA ALA A 35 24.12 7.42 -8.24
C ALA A 35 22.86 8.25 -8.57
N ASP A 36 21.68 7.60 -8.66
CA ASP A 36 20.40 8.31 -8.83
C ASP A 36 20.01 9.14 -7.60
N LEU A 37 20.50 8.79 -6.41
CA LEU A 37 20.25 9.52 -5.17
C LEU A 37 21.21 10.72 -4.98
N ASP A 38 22.41 10.62 -5.51
CA ASP A 38 23.48 11.62 -5.35
C ASP A 38 23.63 12.58 -6.55
N ASP A 39 22.72 12.52 -7.54
CA ASP A 39 22.74 13.41 -8.67
C ASP A 39 22.51 14.87 -8.21
N PRO A 40 23.51 15.76 -8.33
CA PRO A 40 23.43 17.13 -7.86
C PRO A 40 22.53 18.02 -8.75
N ARG A 41 21.97 17.49 -9.84
CA ARG A 41 21.09 18.26 -10.71
C ARG A 41 19.78 18.59 -9.99
N ASP A 42 19.29 19.81 -10.22
CA ASP A 42 17.97 20.23 -9.78
C ASP A 42 16.90 19.47 -10.58
N GLN A 43 16.31 18.46 -9.97
CA GLN A 43 15.34 17.57 -10.61
C GLN A 43 14.22 17.13 -9.65
N VAL A 44 13.07 16.88 -10.23
CA VAL A 44 11.95 16.28 -9.51
C VAL A 44 12.19 14.77 -9.38
N ARG A 45 12.20 14.28 -8.14
CA ARG A 45 12.37 12.85 -7.84
C ARG A 45 11.03 12.18 -7.61
N LEU A 46 10.79 11.10 -8.35
CA LEU A 46 9.61 10.24 -8.18
C LEU A 46 10.03 8.95 -7.50
N MET A 47 9.39 8.62 -6.37
CA MET A 47 9.72 7.43 -5.61
C MET A 47 8.54 6.93 -4.79
N THR A 48 8.64 5.70 -4.29
CA THR A 48 7.68 5.19 -3.31
C THR A 48 7.96 5.75 -1.93
N VAL A 49 6.95 5.74 -1.05
CA VAL A 49 7.14 6.17 0.36
C VAL A 49 8.20 5.30 1.06
N HIS A 50 8.23 4.00 0.76
CA HIS A 50 9.23 3.10 1.32
C HIS A 50 10.67 3.49 0.91
N SER A 51 10.87 3.88 -0.35
CA SER A 51 12.17 4.32 -0.86
C SER A 51 12.60 5.67 -0.29
N ALA A 52 11.67 6.47 0.20
CA ALA A 52 11.95 7.78 0.81
C ALA A 52 12.44 7.68 2.26
N LYS A 53 12.42 6.49 2.86
CA LYS A 53 12.88 6.31 4.25
C LYS A 53 14.35 6.67 4.39
N GLY A 54 14.67 7.57 5.32
CA GLY A 54 16.03 8.07 5.56
C GLY A 54 16.46 9.24 4.68
N LEU A 55 15.67 9.59 3.65
CA LEU A 55 15.91 10.75 2.81
C LEU A 55 15.11 11.95 3.33
N GLU A 56 15.52 13.16 2.94
CA GLU A 56 14.79 14.39 3.25
C GLU A 56 14.83 15.32 2.04
N PHE A 57 13.76 16.08 1.85
CA PHE A 57 13.60 16.96 0.69
C PHE A 57 13.06 18.33 1.14
N PRO A 58 13.49 19.42 0.51
CA PRO A 58 12.90 20.74 0.79
C PRO A 58 11.38 20.78 0.62
N HIS A 59 10.87 20.13 -0.43
CA HIS A 59 9.45 20.06 -0.73
C HIS A 59 9.04 18.62 -1.06
N VAL A 60 7.93 18.17 -0.48
CA VAL A 60 7.38 16.83 -0.71
C VAL A 60 5.95 16.95 -1.19
N PHE A 61 5.64 16.30 -2.31
CA PHE A 61 4.29 16.13 -2.84
C PHE A 61 3.85 14.69 -2.60
N LEU A 62 3.04 14.47 -1.56
CA LEU A 62 2.45 13.18 -1.26
C LEU A 62 1.13 13.04 -2.00
N CYS A 63 1.15 12.27 -3.07
CA CYS A 63 0.02 12.11 -3.97
C CYS A 63 -0.85 10.90 -3.62
N ALA A 64 -2.09 10.91 -4.16
CA ALA A 64 -3.04 9.81 -4.03
C ALA A 64 -3.44 9.48 -2.57
N MET A 65 -3.64 10.52 -1.76
CA MET A 65 -4.16 10.41 -0.40
C MET A 65 -5.66 10.05 -0.42
N ASN A 66 -5.95 8.85 -0.93
CA ASN A 66 -7.30 8.32 -1.06
C ASN A 66 -7.44 6.98 -0.34
N GLU A 67 -8.61 6.74 0.26
CA GLU A 67 -8.98 5.42 0.79
C GLU A 67 -8.86 4.35 -0.29
N GLY A 68 -8.23 3.23 0.06
CA GLY A 68 -7.97 2.11 -0.86
C GLY A 68 -6.72 2.26 -1.72
N ILE A 69 -6.05 3.44 -1.69
CA ILE A 69 -4.72 3.66 -2.27
C ILE A 69 -3.71 3.85 -1.14
N PHE A 70 -3.92 4.85 -0.32
CA PHE A 70 -3.13 5.11 0.88
C PHE A 70 -4.05 5.58 2.02
N PRO A 71 -4.46 4.68 2.94
CA PRO A 71 -4.02 3.29 3.11
C PRO A 71 -4.46 2.37 1.97
N SER A 72 -3.68 1.30 1.77
CA SER A 72 -3.94 0.31 0.71
C SER A 72 -5.23 -0.48 0.99
N LYS A 73 -6.05 -0.72 -0.04
CA LYS A 73 -7.21 -1.63 0.05
C LYS A 73 -6.84 -3.08 0.41
N LYS A 74 -5.57 -3.45 0.33
CA LYS A 74 -5.07 -4.77 0.74
C LYS A 74 -4.90 -4.88 2.25
N THR A 75 -4.86 -3.77 2.96
CA THR A 75 -4.75 -3.73 4.43
C THR A 75 -6.07 -4.16 5.05
N ARG A 76 -6.07 -5.33 5.72
CA ARG A 76 -7.26 -6.00 6.26
C ARG A 76 -7.24 -6.16 7.77
N THR A 77 -6.19 -5.73 8.45
CA THR A 77 -6.00 -5.91 9.89
C THR A 77 -5.64 -4.60 10.57
N MET A 78 -5.98 -4.47 11.85
CA MET A 78 -5.59 -3.30 12.64
C MET A 78 -4.07 -3.09 12.70
N PRO A 79 -3.23 -4.11 12.96
CA PRO A 79 -1.78 -3.94 12.90
C PRO A 79 -1.29 -3.46 11.53
N GLY A 80 -1.89 -3.95 10.44
CA GLY A 80 -1.57 -3.48 9.09
C GLY A 80 -1.96 -2.02 8.88
N MET A 81 -3.11 -1.58 9.41
CA MET A 81 -3.54 -0.19 9.33
C MET A 81 -2.61 0.74 10.13
N GLU A 82 -2.13 0.29 11.27
CA GLU A 82 -1.15 1.05 12.06
C GLU A 82 0.21 1.14 11.35
N GLU A 83 0.61 0.12 10.60
CA GLU A 83 1.81 0.19 9.77
C GLU A 83 1.65 1.19 8.61
N GLU A 84 0.50 1.19 7.93
CA GLU A 84 0.17 2.22 6.91
C GLU A 84 0.19 3.63 7.52
N ARG A 85 -0.27 3.79 8.75
CA ARG A 85 -0.22 5.07 9.48
C ARG A 85 1.22 5.50 9.76
N ARG A 86 2.09 4.58 10.21
CA ARG A 86 3.52 4.86 10.41
C ARG A 86 4.20 5.23 9.09
N LEU A 87 3.84 4.54 8.02
CA LEU A 87 4.35 4.85 6.69
C LEU A 87 3.93 6.26 6.24
N CYS A 88 2.68 6.65 6.50
CA CYS A 88 2.18 7.99 6.24
C CYS A 88 2.97 9.05 7.04
N PHE A 89 3.20 8.80 8.32
CA PHE A 89 4.03 9.68 9.16
C PHE A 89 5.45 9.81 8.61
N VAL A 90 6.07 8.70 8.21
CA VAL A 90 7.40 8.73 7.57
C VAL A 90 7.37 9.59 6.32
N ALA A 91 6.36 9.43 5.45
CA ALA A 91 6.24 10.23 4.23
C ALA A 91 6.15 11.73 4.52
N MET A 92 5.30 12.12 5.46
CA MET A 92 5.12 13.53 5.85
C MET A 92 6.39 14.13 6.44
N THR A 93 7.11 13.37 7.25
CA THR A 93 8.36 13.84 7.90
C THR A 93 9.55 13.93 6.95
N ARG A 94 9.41 13.57 5.67
CA ARG A 94 10.45 13.78 4.66
C ARG A 94 10.52 15.23 4.18
N ALA A 95 9.50 16.02 4.44
CA ALA A 95 9.45 17.44 4.06
C ALA A 95 10.20 18.33 5.07
N GLN A 96 11.17 19.09 4.60
CA GLN A 96 11.91 20.05 5.42
C GLN A 96 11.23 21.44 5.46
N LYS A 97 10.63 21.87 4.33
CA LYS A 97 10.07 23.23 4.16
C LYS A 97 8.59 23.21 3.77
N GLY A 98 8.23 22.39 2.81
CA GLY A 98 6.87 22.35 2.27
C GLY A 98 6.36 20.93 2.08
N LEU A 99 5.17 20.65 2.62
CA LEU A 99 4.44 19.40 2.43
C LEU A 99 3.15 19.69 1.69
N TYR A 100 2.96 19.02 0.57
CA TYR A 100 1.77 19.12 -0.27
C TYR A 100 1.07 17.77 -0.31
N LEU A 101 -0.17 17.73 0.15
CA LEU A 101 -0.99 16.53 0.18
C LEU A 101 -2.04 16.64 -0.91
N SER A 102 -2.17 15.63 -1.76
CA SER A 102 -3.19 15.65 -2.80
C SER A 102 -4.02 14.38 -2.82
N GLU A 103 -5.29 14.55 -3.04
CA GLU A 103 -6.28 13.49 -3.23
C GLU A 103 -7.01 13.69 -4.56
N ALA A 104 -7.66 12.65 -5.05
CA ALA A 104 -8.44 12.70 -6.28
C ALA A 104 -9.92 12.48 -5.99
N GLU A 105 -10.75 13.45 -6.33
CA GLU A 105 -12.21 13.31 -6.33
C GLU A 105 -12.70 12.46 -7.51
N GLY A 106 -13.95 12.01 -7.44
CA GLY A 106 -14.62 11.30 -8.52
C GLY A 106 -14.95 9.86 -8.20
N ARG A 107 -14.86 8.99 -9.19
CA ARG A 107 -15.22 7.57 -9.07
C ARG A 107 -14.06 6.68 -9.49
N ASN A 108 -14.01 5.51 -8.88
CA ASN A 108 -13.14 4.41 -9.30
C ASN A 108 -13.67 3.76 -10.59
N LEU A 109 -12.89 2.88 -11.19
CA LEU A 109 -13.29 2.15 -12.41
C LEU A 109 -14.53 1.27 -12.19
N ASP A 110 -14.75 0.79 -10.96
CA ASP A 110 -15.92 0.02 -10.55
C ASP A 110 -17.16 0.87 -10.24
N GLY A 111 -17.07 2.20 -10.46
CA GLY A 111 -18.14 3.17 -10.20
C GLY A 111 -18.27 3.60 -8.73
N SER A 112 -17.51 3.03 -7.81
CA SER A 112 -17.52 3.44 -6.40
C SER A 112 -16.93 4.84 -6.23
N PRO A 113 -17.41 5.63 -5.24
CA PRO A 113 -16.84 6.95 -4.95
C PRO A 113 -15.38 6.83 -4.51
N ARG A 114 -14.57 7.83 -4.87
CA ARG A 114 -13.24 8.02 -4.27
C ARG A 114 -13.39 8.87 -3.03
N TYR A 115 -12.89 8.37 -1.92
CA TYR A 115 -12.88 9.10 -0.67
C TYR A 115 -11.48 9.58 -0.31
N PRO A 116 -11.34 10.75 0.33
CA PRO A 116 -10.08 11.17 0.93
C PRO A 116 -9.57 10.13 1.92
N SER A 117 -8.26 10.00 2.01
CA SER A 117 -7.60 9.13 2.96
C SER A 117 -8.00 9.47 4.40
N ARG A 118 -8.24 8.45 5.24
CA ARG A 118 -8.42 8.63 6.68
C ARG A 118 -7.26 9.38 7.32
N PHE A 119 -6.04 9.16 6.84
CA PHE A 119 -4.86 9.87 7.34
C PHE A 119 -4.89 11.36 7.04
N LEU A 120 -5.50 11.77 5.92
CA LEU A 120 -5.73 13.17 5.61
C LEU A 120 -6.84 13.76 6.52
N LEU A 121 -7.92 12.99 6.74
CA LEU A 121 -9.04 13.40 7.59
C LEU A 121 -8.73 13.38 9.09
N ASP A 122 -7.64 12.74 9.51
CA ASP A 122 -7.14 12.75 10.90
C ASP A 122 -6.31 14.01 11.21
N ILE A 123 -5.88 14.77 10.18
CA ILE A 123 -5.19 16.05 10.38
C ILE A 123 -6.22 17.11 10.74
N ARG A 124 -5.90 17.92 11.75
CA ARG A 124 -6.77 19.04 12.13
C ARG A 124 -6.79 20.11 11.03
N ASP A 125 -7.96 20.66 10.76
CA ASP A 125 -8.16 21.63 9.68
C ASP A 125 -7.34 22.91 9.87
N ASP A 126 -7.06 23.31 11.13
CA ASP A 126 -6.24 24.48 11.44
C ASP A 126 -4.74 24.31 11.08
N LEU A 127 -4.32 23.09 10.79
CA LEU A 127 -2.97 22.77 10.31
C LEU A 127 -2.88 22.67 8.79
N LEU A 128 -3.99 22.78 8.08
CA LEU A 128 -4.07 22.61 6.64
C LEU A 128 -4.42 23.94 5.95
N THR A 129 -3.75 24.19 4.83
CA THR A 129 -4.15 25.24 3.90
C THR A 129 -4.72 24.58 2.65
N PHE A 130 -6.01 24.76 2.43
CA PHE A 130 -6.70 24.15 1.29
C PHE A 130 -6.60 25.06 0.06
N THR A 131 -6.12 24.50 -1.06
CA THR A 131 -6.20 25.16 -2.38
C THR A 131 -7.63 25.13 -2.94
N LYS A 132 -8.38 24.09 -2.57
CA LYS A 132 -9.80 23.92 -2.86
C LYS A 132 -10.47 23.36 -1.61
N THR A 133 -11.47 24.03 -1.09
CA THR A 133 -12.23 23.54 0.07
C THR A 133 -12.89 22.20 -0.27
N PRO A 134 -12.64 21.14 0.50
CA PRO A 134 -13.29 19.85 0.29
C PRO A 134 -14.80 19.97 0.47
N ARG A 135 -15.55 19.16 -0.27
CA ARG A 135 -17.01 19.14 -0.16
C ARG A 135 -17.43 18.46 1.15
N GLU A 136 -18.26 19.12 1.93
CA GLU A 136 -18.73 18.62 3.23
C GLU A 136 -19.49 17.29 3.11
N ASP A 137 -20.29 17.13 2.04
CA ASP A 137 -21.02 15.89 1.78
C ASP A 137 -20.07 14.72 1.50
N LEU A 138 -18.97 14.96 0.78
CA LEU A 138 -17.95 13.97 0.50
C LEU A 138 -17.18 13.56 1.78
N ILE A 139 -16.82 14.54 2.61
CA ILE A 139 -16.15 14.27 3.89
C ILE A 139 -17.05 13.45 4.82
N ARG A 140 -18.34 13.79 4.91
CA ARG A 140 -19.30 13.01 5.71
C ARG A 140 -19.39 11.56 5.24
N GLN A 141 -19.58 11.35 3.93
CA GLN A 141 -19.62 10.01 3.34
C GLN A 141 -18.30 9.25 3.56
N ALA A 142 -17.16 9.91 3.44
CA ALA A 142 -15.86 9.32 3.71
C ALA A 142 -15.74 8.84 5.17
N ARG A 143 -16.14 9.65 6.14
CA ARG A 143 -16.14 9.29 7.56
C ARG A 143 -17.07 8.12 7.87
N GLU A 144 -18.26 8.07 7.27
CA GLU A 144 -19.18 6.94 7.37
C GLU A 144 -18.57 5.66 6.80
N TYR A 145 -17.99 5.74 5.61
CA TYR A 145 -17.28 4.62 4.98
C TYR A 145 -16.09 4.13 5.82
N ILE A 146 -15.27 5.02 6.34
CA ILE A 146 -14.13 4.70 7.21
C ILE A 146 -14.61 4.04 8.50
N GLY A 147 -15.66 4.58 9.13
CA GLY A 147 -16.25 3.99 10.33
C GLY A 147 -16.79 2.58 10.09
N PHE A 148 -17.42 2.35 8.94
CA PHE A 148 -17.89 1.03 8.53
C PHE A 148 -16.70 0.07 8.25
N SER A 149 -15.74 0.49 7.41
CA SER A 149 -14.60 -0.35 7.05
C SER A 149 -13.68 -0.69 8.21
N SER A 150 -13.59 0.20 9.21
CA SER A 150 -12.78 -0.05 10.42
C SER A 150 -13.33 -1.20 11.27
N ARG A 151 -14.65 -1.40 11.32
CA ARG A 151 -15.28 -2.52 12.02
C ARG A 151 -14.84 -3.87 11.44
N PHE A 152 -14.70 -3.94 10.12
CA PHE A 152 -14.20 -5.16 9.46
C PHE A 152 -12.71 -5.42 9.67
N LEU A 153 -11.91 -4.40 10.00
CA LEU A 153 -10.52 -4.61 10.40
C LEU A 153 -10.44 -5.32 11.75
N ASP A 154 -11.31 -4.98 12.69
CA ASP A 154 -11.38 -5.62 14.01
C ASP A 154 -11.92 -7.06 13.91
N ASP A 155 -12.95 -7.27 13.10
CA ASP A 155 -13.52 -8.60 12.85
C ASP A 155 -12.52 -9.52 12.11
N ALA A 156 -11.67 -8.97 11.23
CA ALA A 156 -10.63 -9.75 10.56
C ALA A 156 -9.49 -10.16 11.52
N ALA A 157 -9.29 -9.43 12.60
CA ALA A 157 -8.41 -9.87 13.70
C ALA A 157 -9.03 -11.00 14.54
N ALA A 158 -10.36 -11.00 14.65
CA ALA A 158 -11.14 -12.08 15.28
C ALA A 158 -11.35 -13.29 14.34
N ALA A 159 -11.29 -13.09 13.04
CA ALA A 159 -11.29 -14.14 12.02
C ALA A 159 -9.91 -14.82 11.90
N GLN A 160 -9.35 -15.25 13.00
CA GLN A 160 -8.50 -16.43 13.02
C GLN A 160 -9.38 -17.55 12.43
N GLY A 161 -8.94 -18.08 11.30
CA GLY A 161 -9.71 -19.06 10.55
C GLY A 161 -10.33 -20.14 11.44
N PHE A 162 -11.42 -20.69 11.01
CA PHE A 162 -12.10 -21.75 11.75
C PHE A 162 -11.10 -22.85 12.11
N ALA A 163 -11.04 -23.22 13.38
CA ALA A 163 -10.15 -24.30 13.83
C ALA A 163 -10.47 -25.62 13.10
N PRO A 164 -9.48 -26.51 12.90
CA PRO A 164 -9.75 -27.86 12.42
C PRO A 164 -10.86 -28.53 13.25
N GLY A 165 -11.77 -29.19 12.57
CA GLY A 165 -12.99 -29.79 13.18
C GLY A 165 -14.20 -28.86 13.25
N THR A 166 -14.05 -27.55 12.96
CA THR A 166 -15.20 -26.64 12.97
C THR A 166 -16.16 -26.94 11.83
N ARG A 167 -17.47 -27.00 12.11
CA ARG A 167 -18.51 -27.09 11.10
C ARG A 167 -18.77 -25.73 10.48
N VAL A 168 -18.69 -25.64 9.17
CA VAL A 168 -18.90 -24.42 8.39
C VAL A 168 -19.97 -24.65 7.32
N ARG A 169 -20.56 -23.57 6.83
CA ARG A 169 -21.52 -23.61 5.73
C ARG A 169 -21.11 -22.63 4.62
N HIS A 170 -20.89 -23.15 3.44
CA HIS A 170 -20.60 -22.35 2.26
C HIS A 170 -21.87 -22.16 1.41
N ALA A 171 -22.03 -20.96 0.86
CA ALA A 171 -23.25 -20.62 0.10
C ALA A 171 -23.48 -21.53 -1.14
N VAL A 172 -22.39 -22.00 -1.76
CA VAL A 172 -22.44 -22.83 -2.97
C VAL A 172 -22.25 -24.32 -2.66
N PHE A 173 -21.29 -24.65 -1.76
CA PHE A 173 -20.88 -26.03 -1.50
C PHE A 173 -21.58 -26.67 -0.28
N GLY A 174 -22.50 -25.95 0.37
CA GLY A 174 -23.25 -26.49 1.51
C GLY A 174 -22.45 -26.56 2.81
N ALA A 175 -22.83 -27.54 3.64
CA ALA A 175 -22.18 -27.77 4.93
C ALA A 175 -20.87 -28.56 4.75
N GLY A 176 -19.88 -28.28 5.60
CA GLY A 176 -18.59 -28.95 5.58
C GLY A 176 -17.85 -28.83 6.90
N THR A 177 -16.74 -29.54 7.01
CA THR A 177 -15.86 -29.52 8.20
C THR A 177 -14.50 -29.05 7.80
N VAL A 178 -13.93 -28.10 8.55
CA VAL A 178 -12.55 -27.64 8.35
C VAL A 178 -11.59 -28.78 8.73
N LEU A 179 -10.75 -29.21 7.81
CA LEU A 179 -9.77 -30.25 8.02
C LEU A 179 -8.43 -29.70 8.45
N ASP A 180 -8.00 -28.61 7.81
CA ASP A 180 -6.68 -28.03 8.02
C ASP A 180 -6.71 -26.51 7.77
N VAL A 181 -5.74 -25.81 8.37
CA VAL A 181 -5.57 -24.36 8.26
C VAL A 181 -4.14 -24.05 7.90
N ASP A 182 -3.93 -23.42 6.76
CA ASP A 182 -2.63 -22.88 6.35
C ASP A 182 -2.53 -21.39 6.75
N PRO A 183 -1.80 -21.07 7.83
CA PRO A 183 -1.67 -19.70 8.29
C PRO A 183 -0.80 -18.84 7.36
N VAL A 184 0.08 -19.45 6.55
CA VAL A 184 0.99 -18.75 5.64
C VAL A 184 0.22 -18.23 4.43
N HIS A 185 -0.56 -19.09 3.79
CA HIS A 185 -1.37 -18.73 2.61
C HIS A 185 -2.76 -18.25 2.98
N ARG A 186 -3.12 -18.19 4.29
CA ARG A 186 -4.45 -17.81 4.79
C ARG A 186 -5.57 -18.59 4.12
N SER A 187 -5.36 -19.87 3.91
CA SER A 187 -6.31 -20.78 3.30
C SER A 187 -6.76 -21.87 4.29
N GLN A 188 -7.93 -22.42 4.05
CA GLN A 188 -8.51 -23.48 4.87
C GLN A 188 -8.95 -24.62 3.96
N LEU A 189 -8.55 -25.82 4.31
CA LEU A 189 -9.03 -27.01 3.66
C LEU A 189 -10.35 -27.42 4.32
N VAL A 190 -11.43 -27.43 3.53
CA VAL A 190 -12.77 -27.79 4.01
C VAL A 190 -13.23 -29.02 3.25
N GLN A 191 -13.61 -30.07 3.96
CA GLN A 191 -14.34 -31.19 3.41
C GLN A 191 -15.83 -30.89 3.49
N PHE A 192 -16.46 -30.75 2.35
CA PHE A 192 -17.92 -30.59 2.25
C PHE A 192 -18.61 -31.93 2.33
N ASP A 193 -19.77 -31.96 2.98
CA ASP A 193 -20.62 -33.13 3.03
C ASP A 193 -21.05 -33.47 1.61
N ALA A 194 -21.12 -34.74 1.27
CA ALA A 194 -21.62 -35.16 -0.04
C ALA A 194 -23.06 -34.65 -0.23
N MET A 195 -23.32 -34.05 -1.41
CA MET A 195 -24.66 -33.73 -1.84
C MET A 195 -25.45 -34.97 -2.16
#